data_d7bcd900edee16d1833119c0c6a231e7
#
_entry.id   d7bcd900edee16d1833119c0c6a231e7
#
_cell.length_a   1.000
_cell.length_b   1.000
_cell.length_c   1.000
_cell.angle_alpha   90.00
_cell.angle_beta   90.00
_cell.angle_gamma   90.00
#
_symmetry.space_group_name_H-M   'P 1'
#
loop_
_entity.id
_entity.type
_entity.pdbx_description
1 polymer ?
#
loop_
_entity_poly.entity_id
_entity_poly.type
_entity_poly.pdbx_seq_one_letter_code
_entity_poly.pdbx_strand_id
1 'polypeptide(L)'
;MLVPAGEPAGEQKSHEGYEWMYVLSGRLRLRLAEHDFVMKPGEAAEFDTRVPHWFGSAGTEPAELLVLFGPQGERMHVRARPRGRG
;
A
#
# COMPACT_ATOMS: atom_id res chain seq x y z
N MET A 1 1.76 9.79 -6.73
CA MET A 1 3.07 9.26 -6.25
C MET A 1 3.50 8.12 -7.15
N LEU A 2 4.73 8.18 -7.59
CA LEU A 2 5.32 7.12 -8.40
C LEU A 2 6.26 6.28 -7.54
N VAL A 3 6.04 4.98 -7.51
CA VAL A 3 6.84 4.05 -6.72
C VAL A 3 7.72 3.27 -7.70
N PRO A 4 9.04 3.45 -7.66
CA PRO A 4 9.92 2.80 -8.62
C PRO A 4 9.94 1.28 -8.46
N ALA A 5 10.20 0.60 -9.57
CA ALA A 5 10.35 -0.86 -9.58
C ALA A 5 11.76 -1.24 -9.13
N GLY A 6 11.88 -2.50 -8.71
CA GLY A 6 13.19 -3.09 -8.44
C GLY A 6 13.79 -2.77 -7.09
N GLU A 7 13.12 -2.02 -6.25
CA GLU A 7 13.63 -1.75 -4.92
C GLU A 7 13.37 -2.92 -3.99
N PRO A 8 14.36 -3.32 -3.19
CA PRO A 8 14.14 -4.39 -2.23
C PRO A 8 13.20 -3.96 -1.12
N ALA A 9 12.53 -4.91 -0.52
CA ALA A 9 11.66 -4.64 0.62
C ALA A 9 12.51 -4.03 1.75
N GLY A 10 12.08 -2.87 2.21
CA GLY A 10 12.75 -2.16 3.30
C GLY A 10 12.11 -2.45 4.64
N GLU A 11 12.56 -1.70 5.64
CA GLU A 11 11.98 -1.77 6.97
C GLU A 11 10.61 -1.16 6.98
N GLN A 12 9.71 -1.78 7.74
CA GLN A 12 8.42 -1.17 8.01
C GLN A 12 8.60 0.02 8.94
N LYS A 13 7.83 1.07 8.65
CA LYS A 13 7.85 2.31 9.44
C LYS A 13 6.50 2.48 10.12
N SER A 14 6.50 3.24 11.20
CA SER A 14 5.25 3.62 11.85
C SER A 14 5.36 5.06 12.31
N HIS A 15 4.25 5.77 12.25
CA HIS A 15 4.13 7.15 12.71
C HIS A 15 2.66 7.45 12.94
N GLU A 16 2.37 8.54 13.64
CA GLU A 16 0.99 8.93 13.85
C GLU A 16 0.37 9.43 12.57
N GLY A 17 -0.93 9.14 12.40
CA GLY A 17 -1.72 9.65 11.30
C GLY A 17 -2.50 8.56 10.61
N TYR A 18 -2.96 8.93 9.45
CA TYR A 18 -3.83 8.12 8.61
C TYR A 18 -3.34 8.22 7.18
N GLU A 19 -3.37 7.11 6.47
CA GLU A 19 -3.01 7.08 5.06
C GLU A 19 -4.04 6.30 4.28
N TRP A 20 -4.45 6.86 3.15
CA TRP A 20 -5.30 6.21 2.16
C TRP A 20 -4.56 6.19 0.84
N MET A 21 -4.56 5.06 0.16
CA MET A 21 -3.89 4.94 -1.13
C MET A 21 -4.77 4.18 -2.12
N TYR A 22 -4.67 4.57 -3.38
CA TYR A 22 -5.42 4.01 -4.49
C TYR A 22 -4.44 3.76 -5.63
N VAL A 23 -4.44 2.55 -6.17
CA VAL A 23 -3.51 2.19 -7.24
C VAL A 23 -4.07 2.66 -8.57
N LEU A 24 -3.32 3.53 -9.25
CA LEU A 24 -3.68 4.05 -10.56
C LEU A 24 -3.14 3.17 -11.68
N SER A 25 -1.89 2.73 -11.57
CA SER A 25 -1.26 1.86 -12.56
C SER A 25 -0.16 1.03 -11.91
N GLY A 26 0.19 -0.06 -12.55
CA GLY A 26 1.17 -0.99 -12.02
C GLY A 26 0.59 -1.85 -10.91
N ARG A 27 1.45 -2.53 -10.17
CA ARG A 27 1.04 -3.34 -9.03
C ARG A 27 1.82 -2.90 -7.81
N LEU A 28 1.11 -2.68 -6.72
CA LEU A 28 1.68 -2.25 -5.46
C LEU A 28 1.79 -3.42 -4.51
N ARG A 29 2.95 -3.58 -3.89
CA ARG A 29 3.10 -4.45 -2.75
C ARG A 29 2.97 -3.60 -1.49
N LEU A 30 2.04 -3.96 -0.63
CA LEU A 30 1.79 -3.27 0.63
C LEU A 30 1.94 -4.26 1.77
N ARG A 31 2.84 -3.94 2.69
CA ARG A 31 3.03 -4.72 3.91
C ARG A 31 2.50 -3.93 5.09
N LEU A 32 1.58 -4.52 5.82
CA LEU A 32 0.98 -3.94 7.02
C LEU A 32 1.14 -4.95 8.14
N ALA A 33 2.00 -4.64 9.11
CA ALA A 33 2.37 -5.55 10.18
C ALA A 33 2.84 -6.89 9.57
N GLU A 34 2.12 -7.98 9.81
CA GLU A 34 2.45 -9.30 9.26
C GLU A 34 1.68 -9.61 7.98
N HIS A 35 0.85 -8.67 7.51
CA HIS A 35 0.10 -8.86 6.28
C HIS A 35 0.89 -8.38 5.07
N ASP A 36 0.74 -9.08 3.96
CA ASP A 36 1.44 -8.78 2.73
C ASP A 36 0.41 -8.82 1.59
N PHE A 37 0.18 -7.66 0.97
CA PHE A 37 -0.82 -7.52 -0.07
C PHE A 37 -0.16 -7.17 -1.39
N VAL A 38 -0.75 -7.65 -2.49
CA VAL A 38 -0.45 -7.17 -3.83
C VAL A 38 -1.71 -6.53 -4.37
N MET A 39 -1.64 -5.25 -4.67
CA MET A 39 -2.79 -4.47 -5.10
C MET A 39 -2.66 -4.11 -6.58
N LYS A 40 -3.78 -4.24 -7.28
CA LYS A 40 -3.90 -3.95 -8.70
C LYS A 40 -4.54 -2.58 -8.90
N PRO A 41 -4.47 -2.01 -10.12
CA PRO A 41 -5.18 -0.76 -10.39
C PRO A 41 -6.65 -0.85 -10.02
N GLY A 42 -7.14 0.20 -9.39
CA GLY A 42 -8.53 0.27 -8.91
C GLY A 42 -8.73 -0.24 -7.50
N GLU A 43 -7.70 -0.80 -6.89
CA GLU A 43 -7.79 -1.27 -5.50
C GLU A 43 -7.23 -0.21 -4.56
N ALA A 44 -7.78 -0.15 -3.36
CA ALA A 44 -7.43 0.86 -2.37
C ALA A 44 -7.17 0.25 -1.01
N ALA A 45 -6.38 0.95 -0.22
CA ALA A 45 -6.13 0.60 1.17
C ALA A 45 -6.16 1.87 2.01
N GLU A 46 -6.65 1.74 3.24
CA GLU A 46 -6.55 2.81 4.21
C GLU A 46 -6.21 2.21 5.57
N PHE A 47 -5.38 2.90 6.31
CA PHE A 47 -4.90 2.36 7.57
C PHE A 47 -4.36 3.47 8.46
N ASP A 48 -4.34 3.17 9.76
CA ASP A 48 -3.65 4.00 10.74
C ASP A 48 -2.15 3.76 10.57
N THR A 49 -1.40 4.82 10.38
CA THR A 49 0.03 4.72 10.10
C THR A 49 0.85 4.31 11.33
N ARG A 50 0.24 4.17 12.49
CA ARG A 50 0.90 3.54 13.64
C ARG A 50 1.09 2.03 13.42
N VAL A 51 0.31 1.45 12.52
CA VAL A 51 0.56 0.07 12.08
C VAL A 51 1.87 0.08 11.28
N PRO A 52 2.85 -0.76 11.63
CA PRO A 52 4.08 -0.82 10.84
C PRO A 52 3.75 -1.12 9.38
N HIS A 53 4.32 -0.34 8.47
CA HIS A 53 3.95 -0.42 7.05
C HIS A 53 5.14 -0.18 6.15
N TRP A 54 5.06 -0.75 4.97
CA TRP A 54 5.99 -0.54 3.88
C TRP A 54 5.24 -0.79 2.57
N PHE A 55 5.59 -0.03 1.54
CA PHE A 55 5.05 -0.30 0.22
C PHE A 55 6.11 -0.11 -0.86
N GLY A 56 5.95 -0.84 -1.96
CA GLY A 56 6.83 -0.78 -3.10
C GLY A 56 6.13 -1.33 -4.33
N SER A 57 6.82 -1.29 -5.47
CA SER A 57 6.27 -1.91 -6.67
C SER A 57 6.41 -3.42 -6.58
N ALA A 58 5.33 -4.13 -6.91
CA ALA A 58 5.33 -5.58 -6.95
C ALA A 58 5.73 -6.13 -8.31
N GLY A 59 5.81 -5.28 -9.32
CA GLY A 59 6.08 -5.70 -10.69
C GLY A 59 7.44 -5.24 -11.19
N THR A 60 7.63 -5.38 -12.49
CA THR A 60 8.84 -4.93 -13.17
C THR A 60 8.74 -3.47 -13.61
N GLU A 61 7.58 -2.87 -13.44
CA GLU A 61 7.33 -1.47 -13.78
C GLU A 61 7.01 -0.68 -12.52
N PRO A 62 7.19 0.65 -12.55
CA PRO A 62 6.78 1.48 -11.43
C PRO A 62 5.27 1.37 -11.19
N ALA A 63 4.86 1.53 -9.93
CA ALA A 63 3.46 1.65 -9.58
C ALA A 63 3.12 3.12 -9.37
N GLU A 64 1.95 3.55 -9.82
CA GLU A 64 1.48 4.91 -9.62
C GLU A 64 0.29 4.91 -8.68
N LEU A 65 0.34 5.75 -7.68
CA LEU A 65 -0.64 5.80 -6.60
C LEU A 65 -1.21 7.19 -6.43
N LEU A 66 -2.46 7.24 -6.02
CA LEU A 66 -3.04 8.42 -5.42
C LEU A 66 -3.01 8.19 -3.91
N VAL A 67 -2.40 9.12 -3.17
CA VAL A 67 -2.20 8.96 -1.73
C VAL A 67 -2.76 10.16 -1.00
N LEU A 68 -3.52 9.91 0.06
CA LEU A 68 -4.04 10.94 0.94
C LEU A 68 -3.58 10.65 2.35
N PHE A 69 -3.14 11.71 3.04
CA PHE A 69 -2.72 11.64 4.42
C PHE A 69 -3.67 12.44 5.30
N GLY A 70 -3.89 11.97 6.50
CA GLY A 70 -4.72 12.67 7.46
C GLY A 70 -4.15 12.55 8.86
N PRO A 71 -4.67 13.38 9.81
CA PRO A 71 -4.16 13.38 11.18
C PRO A 71 -4.71 12.26 12.04
N GLN A 72 -5.79 11.61 11.63
CA GLN A 72 -6.42 10.54 12.38
C GLN A 72 -6.39 9.27 11.58
N GLY A 73 -6.08 8.18 12.24
CA GLY A 73 -6.09 6.88 11.63
C GLY A 73 -7.35 6.11 11.94
N GLU A 74 -7.81 5.39 10.97
CA GLU A 74 -8.82 4.37 11.13
C GLU A 74 -8.13 3.03 11.31
N ARG A 75 -8.91 2.00 11.59
CA ARG A 75 -8.39 0.65 11.56
C ARG A 75 -7.93 0.32 10.15
N MET A 76 -7.00 -0.61 10.04
CA MET A 76 -6.58 -1.12 8.77
C MET A 76 -7.79 -1.56 7.94
N HIS A 77 -7.86 -1.06 6.72
CA HIS A 77 -8.93 -1.41 5.81
C HIS A 77 -8.34 -1.50 4.40
N VAL A 78 -8.31 -2.68 3.85
CA VAL A 78 -7.75 -2.91 2.52
C VAL A 78 -8.88 -3.39 1.62
N ARG A 79 -9.13 -2.63 0.55
CA ARG A 79 -10.13 -2.95 -0.45
C ARG A 79 -9.46 -3.56 -1.67
N ALA A 80 -8.79 -4.66 -1.43
CA ALA A 80 -8.11 -5.41 -2.47
C ALA A 80 -8.78 -6.78 -2.58
N ARG A 81 -8.80 -7.30 -3.79
CA ARG A 81 -9.35 -8.63 -4.00
C ARG A 81 -8.41 -9.68 -3.42
N PRO A 82 -8.93 -10.75 -2.83
CA PRO A 82 -8.10 -11.86 -2.42
C PRO A 82 -7.33 -12.41 -3.60
N ARG A 83 -6.13 -12.89 -3.34
CA ARG A 83 -5.31 -13.53 -4.37
C ARG A 83 -6.02 -14.77 -4.88
N GLY A 84 -5.87 -15.03 -6.20
CA GLY A 84 -6.47 -16.20 -6.82
C GLY A 84 -7.90 -16.01 -7.26
N ARG A 85 -8.47 -14.87 -7.02
CA ARG A 85 -9.78 -14.53 -7.54
C ARG A 85 -9.63 -13.65 -8.77
N GLY A 86 -10.18 -14.13 -9.82
CA GLY A 86 -10.12 -13.45 -11.10
C GLY A 86 -10.85 -12.12 -11.14
#